data_1796d185241290432b09dc8da2fc6b0e
#
_entry.id   1796d185241290432b09dc8da2fc6b0e
#
_cell.length_a   1.000
_cell.length_b   1.000
_cell.length_c   1.000
_cell.angle_alpha   90.00
_cell.angle_beta   90.00
_cell.angle_gamma   90.00
#
_symmetry.space_group_name_H-M   'P 1'
#
loop_
_entity.id
_entity.type
_entity.pdbx_description
1 polymer ?
#
loop_
_entity_poly.entity_id
_entity_poly.type
_entity_poly.pdbx_seq_one_letter_code
_entity_poly.pdbx_strand_id
1 'polypeptide(L)'
;HHPSSAASDVYKRQGDDGLGQQPWWVEQWMELINGYRFKKRLERAWGYAREGHVTSIRFEGRRVHARVQGTDEAPYKVKLWLDVLNDEDWGYVLEALTQKARWSAQLLAGIMPSDIERAFAASGKRLFPFKLQEVRSECTCPDKANPCKHISAVYFLMGDRFSEDPFVLFQLRGRNRARLLEDLAEHRRKALAERAAAAQDETNASAPEEAAPLPPHVAVQ
;
A
#
# COMPACT_ATOMS: atom_id res chain seq x y z
N HIS A 1 -9.10 -32.80 14.37
CA HIS A 1 -9.02 -32.46 12.96
C HIS A 1 -9.57 -31.05 12.76
N HIS A 2 -8.68 -30.07 12.56
CA HIS A 2 -9.07 -28.78 12.02
C HIS A 2 -9.36 -28.98 10.53
N PRO A 3 -10.55 -28.65 10.03
CA PRO A 3 -10.77 -28.64 8.60
C PRO A 3 -9.98 -27.48 8.00
N SER A 4 -8.88 -27.78 7.34
CA SER A 4 -8.18 -26.86 6.44
C SER A 4 -9.22 -26.36 5.41
N SER A 5 -9.39 -25.05 5.29
CA SER A 5 -10.42 -24.53 4.40
C SER A 5 -10.03 -24.84 2.96
N ALA A 6 -10.86 -25.59 2.24
CA ALA A 6 -10.62 -25.99 0.86
C ALA A 6 -10.25 -24.82 -0.07
N ALA A 7 -10.75 -23.61 0.20
CA ALA A 7 -10.42 -22.40 -0.54
C ALA A 7 -8.96 -21.95 -0.34
N SER A 8 -8.41 -22.02 0.88
CA SER A 8 -7.01 -21.67 1.13
C SER A 8 -6.05 -22.70 0.54
N ASP A 9 -6.46 -23.98 0.52
CA ASP A 9 -5.65 -25.05 -0.06
C ASP A 9 -5.64 -25.01 -1.59
N VAL A 10 -6.72 -24.57 -2.23
CA VAL A 10 -6.78 -24.38 -3.67
C VAL A 10 -5.90 -23.20 -4.10
N TYR A 11 -5.91 -22.10 -3.36
CA TYR A 11 -5.07 -20.96 -3.66
C TYR A 11 -3.59 -21.25 -3.41
N LYS A 12 -3.26 -21.97 -2.34
CA LYS A 12 -1.89 -22.45 -2.07
C LYS A 12 -1.37 -23.43 -3.13
N ARG A 13 -2.22 -24.34 -3.66
CA ARG A 13 -1.81 -25.29 -4.71
C ARG A 13 -1.49 -24.60 -6.05
N GLN A 14 -2.09 -23.46 -6.36
CA GLN A 14 -1.74 -22.69 -7.57
C GLN A 14 -0.39 -21.96 -7.44
N GLY A 15 0.10 -21.70 -6.21
CA GLY A 15 1.45 -21.17 -5.95
C GLY A 15 2.56 -22.25 -6.02
N ASP A 16 2.19 -23.54 -6.01
CA ASP A 16 3.14 -24.64 -5.97
C ASP A 16 3.59 -25.12 -7.37
N ASP A 17 2.99 -24.57 -8.45
CA ASP A 17 3.31 -24.91 -9.83
C ASP A 17 4.60 -24.21 -10.36
N GLY A 18 5.59 -23.98 -9.49
CA GLY A 18 6.94 -23.54 -9.89
C GLY A 18 7.08 -22.04 -10.21
N LEU A 19 6.06 -21.25 -10.04
CA LEU A 19 6.10 -19.79 -10.04
C LEU A 19 6.34 -19.34 -8.58
N GLY A 20 7.44 -18.67 -8.34
CA GLY A 20 8.02 -18.28 -7.06
C GLY A 20 7.04 -17.92 -5.94
N GLN A 21 7.52 -17.94 -4.72
CA GLN A 21 6.78 -17.63 -3.49
C GLN A 21 5.92 -16.36 -3.67
N GLN A 22 4.63 -16.46 -3.38
CA GLN A 22 3.72 -15.32 -3.51
C GLN A 22 4.20 -14.13 -2.67
N PRO A 23 4.02 -12.88 -3.15
CA PRO A 23 4.35 -11.72 -2.36
C PRO A 23 3.57 -11.71 -1.04
N TRP A 24 4.23 -11.36 0.07
CA TRP A 24 3.64 -11.36 1.42
C TRP A 24 2.35 -10.51 1.52
N TRP A 25 2.22 -9.45 0.74
CA TRP A 25 1.01 -8.61 0.74
C TRP A 25 -0.19 -9.32 0.12
N VAL A 26 0.03 -10.24 -0.82
CA VAL A 26 -1.03 -11.10 -1.37
C VAL A 26 -1.43 -12.15 -0.34
N GLU A 27 -0.47 -12.77 0.33
CA GLU A 27 -0.74 -13.70 1.43
C GLU A 27 -1.56 -13.05 2.54
N GLN A 28 -1.16 -11.85 2.98
CA GLN A 28 -1.87 -11.10 4.01
C GLN A 28 -3.31 -10.74 3.58
N TRP A 29 -3.52 -10.37 2.32
CA TRP A 29 -4.84 -10.14 1.77
C TRP A 29 -5.71 -11.40 1.79
N MET A 30 -5.13 -12.53 1.39
CA MET A 30 -5.83 -13.81 1.39
C MET A 30 -6.15 -14.31 2.81
N GLU A 31 -5.26 -14.11 3.77
CA GLU A 31 -5.51 -14.40 5.19
C GLU A 31 -6.69 -13.59 5.72
N LEU A 32 -6.75 -12.30 5.35
CA LEU A 32 -7.85 -11.41 5.72
C LEU A 32 -9.20 -11.94 5.20
N ILE A 33 -9.27 -12.37 3.94
CA ILE A 33 -10.47 -12.96 3.35
C ILE A 33 -10.80 -14.29 4.03
N ASN A 34 -9.80 -15.15 4.24
CA ASN A 34 -9.97 -16.46 4.86
C ASN A 34 -10.36 -16.36 6.34
N GLY A 35 -10.12 -15.23 7.00
CA GLY A 35 -10.65 -14.91 8.32
C GLY A 35 -12.18 -14.78 8.39
N TYR A 36 -12.87 -14.65 7.24
CA TYR A 36 -14.31 -14.54 7.21
C TYR A 36 -15.00 -15.83 7.65
N ARG A 37 -15.90 -15.73 8.62
CA ARG A 37 -16.50 -16.89 9.31
C ARG A 37 -17.40 -17.78 8.43
N PHE A 38 -18.01 -17.24 7.38
CA PHE A 38 -18.97 -17.98 6.54
C PHE A 38 -18.27 -18.70 5.37
N LYS A 39 -17.62 -19.84 5.66
CA LYS A 39 -16.79 -20.58 4.70
C LYS A 39 -17.52 -21.01 3.44
N LYS A 40 -18.75 -21.56 3.55
CA LYS A 40 -19.56 -21.95 2.38
C LYS A 40 -19.84 -20.78 1.43
N ARG A 41 -19.91 -19.55 1.97
CA ARG A 41 -20.08 -18.36 1.13
C ARG A 41 -18.80 -18.03 0.38
N LEU A 42 -17.64 -18.17 1.02
CA LEU A 42 -16.35 -18.02 0.37
C LEU A 42 -16.12 -19.04 -0.73
N GLU A 43 -16.49 -20.30 -0.53
CA GLU A 43 -16.41 -21.36 -1.56
C GLU A 43 -17.21 -20.99 -2.81
N ARG A 44 -18.46 -20.52 -2.64
CA ARG A 44 -19.27 -20.04 -3.76
C ARG A 44 -18.66 -18.82 -4.45
N ALA A 45 -18.11 -17.89 -3.67
CA ALA A 45 -17.45 -16.70 -4.20
C ALA A 45 -16.18 -17.05 -4.98
N TRP A 46 -15.43 -18.05 -4.52
CA TRP A 46 -14.28 -18.59 -5.24
C TRP A 46 -14.67 -19.15 -6.61
N GLY A 47 -15.75 -19.97 -6.68
CA GLY A 47 -16.32 -20.43 -7.94
C GLY A 47 -16.64 -19.25 -8.88
N TYR A 48 -17.36 -18.24 -8.38
CA TYR A 48 -17.68 -17.02 -9.14
C TYR A 48 -16.45 -16.31 -9.69
N ALA A 49 -15.39 -16.22 -8.90
CA ALA A 49 -14.15 -15.59 -9.34
C ALA A 49 -13.46 -16.38 -10.46
N ARG A 50 -13.42 -17.71 -10.37
CA ARG A 50 -12.71 -18.59 -11.31
C ARG A 50 -13.50 -18.97 -12.56
N GLU A 51 -14.81 -18.97 -12.47
CA GLU A 51 -15.71 -19.29 -13.60
C GLU A 51 -16.01 -18.07 -14.48
N GLY A 52 -15.37 -16.92 -14.22
CA GLY A 52 -15.51 -15.73 -15.06
C GLY A 52 -16.79 -14.92 -14.81
N HIS A 53 -17.48 -15.14 -13.68
CA HIS A 53 -18.65 -14.34 -13.32
C HIS A 53 -18.33 -12.88 -13.06
N VAL A 54 -17.10 -12.55 -12.66
CA VAL A 54 -16.64 -11.18 -12.57
C VAL A 54 -16.22 -10.70 -13.96
N THR A 55 -17.09 -9.96 -14.61
CA THR A 55 -16.94 -9.55 -16.02
C THR A 55 -16.06 -8.32 -16.20
N SER A 56 -15.89 -7.51 -15.17
CA SER A 56 -14.97 -6.37 -15.19
C SER A 56 -14.54 -5.93 -13.80
N ILE A 57 -13.30 -5.47 -13.68
CA ILE A 57 -12.77 -4.75 -12.52
C ILE A 57 -12.07 -3.49 -13.04
N ARG A 58 -12.42 -2.33 -12.49
CA ARG A 58 -11.82 -1.04 -12.84
C ARG A 58 -11.45 -0.30 -11.58
N PHE A 59 -10.32 0.41 -11.63
CA PHE A 59 -9.88 1.32 -10.59
C PHE A 59 -10.20 2.75 -11.03
N GLU A 60 -11.12 3.39 -10.31
CA GLU A 60 -11.52 4.78 -10.56
C GLU A 60 -11.18 5.61 -9.32
N GLY A 61 -10.10 6.39 -9.43
CA GLY A 61 -9.56 7.11 -8.28
C GLY A 61 -9.20 6.14 -7.14
N ARG A 62 -9.88 6.28 -6.00
CA ARG A 62 -9.63 5.50 -4.77
C ARG A 62 -10.61 4.34 -4.59
N ARG A 63 -11.36 3.98 -5.61
CA ARG A 63 -12.40 2.94 -5.56
C ARG A 63 -12.18 1.89 -6.61
N VAL A 64 -12.59 0.68 -6.27
CA VAL A 64 -12.71 -0.42 -7.21
C VAL A 64 -14.16 -0.53 -7.61
N HIS A 65 -14.42 -0.57 -8.90
CA HIS A 65 -15.72 -0.83 -9.49
C HIS A 65 -15.66 -2.15 -10.24
N ALA A 66 -16.55 -3.07 -9.90
CA ALA A 66 -16.64 -4.36 -10.57
C ALA A 66 -18.06 -4.66 -11.04
N ARG A 67 -18.16 -5.50 -12.06
CA ARG A 67 -19.41 -6.08 -12.51
C ARG A 67 -19.36 -7.59 -12.33
N VAL A 68 -20.39 -8.14 -11.72
CA VAL A 68 -20.45 -9.57 -11.40
C VAL A 68 -21.77 -10.14 -11.92
N GLN A 69 -21.69 -11.06 -12.87
CA GLN A 69 -22.87 -11.76 -13.39
C GLN A 69 -23.40 -12.70 -12.32
N GLY A 70 -24.62 -12.48 -11.93
CA GLY A 70 -25.37 -13.35 -11.04
C GLY A 70 -26.56 -13.99 -11.75
N THR A 71 -27.66 -14.14 -11.03
CA THR A 71 -28.90 -14.73 -11.55
C THR A 71 -29.75 -13.75 -12.36
N ASP A 72 -29.56 -12.45 -12.16
CA ASP A 72 -30.28 -11.43 -12.90
C ASP A 72 -29.69 -11.26 -14.31
N GLU A 73 -30.53 -10.78 -15.23
CA GLU A 73 -30.12 -10.49 -16.60
C GLU A 73 -28.94 -9.48 -16.66
N ALA A 74 -29.01 -8.40 -15.85
CA ALA A 74 -27.97 -7.41 -15.75
C ALA A 74 -26.94 -7.76 -14.66
N PRO A 75 -25.62 -7.59 -14.92
CA PRO A 75 -24.60 -7.81 -13.91
C PRO A 75 -24.75 -6.88 -12.69
N TYR A 76 -24.58 -7.44 -11.51
CA TYR A 76 -24.53 -6.65 -10.28
C TYR A 76 -23.31 -5.72 -10.25
N LYS A 77 -23.50 -4.52 -9.71
CA LYS A 77 -22.44 -3.54 -9.52
C LYS A 77 -21.86 -3.70 -8.12
N VAL A 78 -20.56 -3.93 -8.06
CA VAL A 78 -19.80 -4.01 -6.81
C VAL A 78 -18.87 -2.81 -6.72
N LYS A 79 -18.80 -2.20 -5.54
CA LYS A 79 -17.83 -1.16 -5.21
C LYS A 79 -17.04 -1.57 -3.99
N LEU A 80 -15.72 -1.33 -4.02
CA LEU A 80 -14.82 -1.53 -2.89
C LEU A 80 -13.99 -0.28 -2.67
N TRP A 81 -13.67 0.04 -1.41
CA TRP A 81 -12.74 1.09 -1.04
C TRP A 81 -12.17 0.86 0.36
N LEU A 82 -11.06 1.50 0.63
CA LEU A 82 -10.48 1.63 1.96
C LEU A 82 -10.65 3.07 2.45
N ASP A 83 -10.61 3.26 3.77
CA ASP A 83 -10.48 4.59 4.34
C ASP A 83 -9.13 5.18 3.89
N VAL A 84 -9.18 6.37 3.34
CA VAL A 84 -7.99 7.03 2.79
C VAL A 84 -7.19 7.68 3.91
N LEU A 85 -5.89 7.80 3.70
CA LEU A 85 -5.04 8.68 4.49
C LEU A 85 -5.18 10.11 3.96
N ASN A 86 -5.31 11.07 4.84
CA ASN A 86 -5.32 12.48 4.47
C ASN A 86 -3.90 12.97 4.10
N ASP A 87 -3.76 14.22 3.68
CA ASP A 87 -2.45 14.73 3.24
C ASP A 87 -1.44 14.84 4.38
N GLU A 88 -1.89 15.13 5.60
CA GLU A 88 -1.04 15.14 6.79
C GLU A 88 -0.51 13.74 7.11
N ASP A 89 -1.40 12.74 7.12
CA ASP A 89 -1.05 11.34 7.31
C ASP A 89 -0.01 10.88 6.28
N TRP A 90 -0.23 11.24 5.02
CA TRP A 90 0.72 10.95 3.94
C TRP A 90 2.06 11.67 4.15
N GLY A 91 2.05 12.89 4.68
CA GLY A 91 3.28 13.61 5.04
C GLY A 91 4.14 12.80 6.00
N TYR A 92 3.58 12.27 7.08
CA TYR A 92 4.30 11.42 8.03
C TYR A 92 4.80 10.10 7.41
N VAL A 93 3.99 9.47 6.57
CA VAL A 93 4.39 8.24 5.86
C VAL A 93 5.56 8.51 4.91
N LEU A 94 5.50 9.60 4.14
CA LEU A 94 6.55 9.98 3.19
C LEU A 94 7.84 10.34 3.92
N GLU A 95 7.77 11.03 5.05
CA GLU A 95 8.92 11.29 5.90
C GLU A 95 9.57 9.98 6.35
N ALA A 96 8.81 9.04 6.91
CA ALA A 96 9.30 7.73 7.32
C ALA A 96 9.92 6.95 6.15
N LEU A 97 9.31 7.00 4.95
CA LEU A 97 9.82 6.37 3.74
C LEU A 97 11.14 6.97 3.27
N THR A 98 11.37 8.27 3.49
CA THR A 98 12.60 8.95 3.09
C THR A 98 13.75 8.78 4.08
N GLN A 99 13.47 8.48 5.35
CA GLN A 99 14.48 8.17 6.36
C GLN A 99 15.31 6.92 6.01
N LYS A 100 14.73 5.96 5.31
CA LYS A 100 15.44 4.77 4.82
C LYS A 100 15.57 4.83 3.29
N ALA A 101 16.77 5.19 2.82
CA ALA A 101 17.06 5.31 1.39
C ALA A 101 16.64 4.07 0.58
N ARG A 102 16.72 2.87 1.18
CA ARG A 102 16.31 1.61 0.55
C ARG A 102 14.83 1.60 0.16
N TRP A 103 13.93 2.06 1.04
CA TRP A 103 12.49 2.08 0.75
C TRP A 103 12.16 3.02 -0.41
N SER A 104 12.68 4.24 -0.36
CA SER A 104 12.49 5.20 -1.45
C SER A 104 13.05 4.69 -2.78
N ALA A 105 14.25 4.08 -2.76
CA ALA A 105 14.89 3.56 -3.96
C ALA A 105 14.08 2.40 -4.57
N GLN A 106 13.60 1.47 -3.75
CA GLN A 106 12.76 0.36 -4.21
C GLN A 106 11.44 0.87 -4.83
N LEU A 107 10.74 1.80 -4.18
CA LEU A 107 9.49 2.36 -4.70
C LEU A 107 9.72 3.13 -6.00
N LEU A 108 10.80 3.91 -6.12
CA LEU A 108 11.18 4.59 -7.37
C LEU A 108 11.50 3.61 -8.49
N ALA A 109 12.08 2.44 -8.16
CA ALA A 109 12.31 1.35 -9.11
C ALA A 109 11.05 0.53 -9.43
N GLY A 110 9.90 0.86 -8.84
CA GLY A 110 8.65 0.12 -9.04
C GLY A 110 8.55 -1.16 -8.21
N ILE A 111 9.37 -1.31 -7.18
CA ILE A 111 9.44 -2.50 -6.32
C ILE A 111 8.79 -2.18 -4.97
N MET A 112 7.87 -3.03 -4.54
CA MET A 112 7.30 -2.95 -3.19
C MET A 112 8.31 -3.45 -2.15
N PRO A 113 8.72 -2.62 -1.18
CA PRO A 113 9.57 -3.08 -0.09
C PRO A 113 8.88 -4.16 0.75
N SER A 114 9.61 -5.22 1.09
CA SER A 114 9.06 -6.34 1.88
C SER A 114 8.63 -5.95 3.31
N ASP A 115 9.16 -4.86 3.84
CA ASP A 115 8.89 -4.34 5.17
C ASP A 115 8.22 -2.95 5.15
N ILE A 116 7.47 -2.63 4.08
CA ILE A 116 6.80 -1.34 3.86
C ILE A 116 5.86 -0.95 5.03
N GLU A 117 5.21 -1.92 5.64
CA GLU A 117 4.32 -1.70 6.80
C GLU A 117 5.05 -1.03 7.98
N ARG A 118 6.37 -1.19 8.10
CA ARG A 118 7.15 -0.50 9.14
C ARG A 118 7.18 1.00 8.95
N ALA A 119 7.18 1.47 7.69
CA ALA A 119 7.11 2.90 7.40
C ALA A 119 5.74 3.49 7.79
N PHE A 120 4.67 2.76 7.49
CA PHE A 120 3.32 3.15 7.90
C PHE A 120 3.14 3.08 9.42
N ALA A 121 3.62 2.01 10.07
CA ALA A 121 3.54 1.85 11.51
C ALA A 121 4.31 2.94 12.27
N ALA A 122 5.47 3.39 11.76
CA ALA A 122 6.23 4.50 12.34
C ALA A 122 5.42 5.81 12.38
N SER A 123 4.47 5.97 11.46
CA SER A 123 3.55 7.10 11.38
C SER A 123 2.21 6.83 12.06
N GLY A 124 2.07 5.72 12.79
CA GLY A 124 0.81 5.29 13.40
C GLY A 124 -0.28 4.91 12.39
N LYS A 125 0.10 4.63 11.15
CA LYS A 125 -0.82 4.30 10.03
C LYS A 125 -0.62 2.87 9.56
N ARG A 126 -1.47 2.43 8.63
CA ARG A 126 -1.42 1.10 8.03
C ARG A 126 -1.70 1.17 6.54
N LEU A 127 -0.91 0.46 5.76
CA LEU A 127 -1.18 0.27 4.34
C LEU A 127 -2.29 -0.76 4.17
N PHE A 128 -2.15 -1.94 4.83
CA PHE A 128 -3.14 -3.01 4.80
C PHE A 128 -4.24 -2.83 5.85
N PRO A 129 -5.49 -3.23 5.54
CA PRO A 129 -6.53 -3.33 6.54
C PRO A 129 -6.21 -4.46 7.53
N PHE A 130 -6.55 -4.27 8.80
CA PHE A 130 -6.35 -5.26 9.83
C PHE A 130 -7.49 -6.28 9.90
N LYS A 131 -8.69 -5.83 9.56
CA LYS A 131 -9.92 -6.63 9.55
C LYS A 131 -10.65 -6.45 8.24
N LEU A 132 -11.36 -7.49 7.79
CA LEU A 132 -12.15 -7.44 6.55
C LEU A 132 -13.21 -6.32 6.58
N GLN A 133 -13.71 -5.95 7.76
CA GLN A 133 -14.69 -4.86 7.93
C GLN A 133 -14.13 -3.47 7.59
N GLU A 134 -12.80 -3.29 7.57
CA GLU A 134 -12.17 -2.05 7.13
C GLU A 134 -12.20 -1.92 5.59
N VAL A 135 -12.42 -3.03 4.89
CA VAL A 135 -12.69 -3.02 3.44
C VAL A 135 -14.16 -2.69 3.24
N ARG A 136 -14.43 -1.42 2.96
CA ARG A 136 -15.77 -0.94 2.67
C ARG A 136 -16.25 -1.52 1.36
N SER A 137 -17.50 -1.97 1.30
CA SER A 137 -18.06 -2.61 0.11
C SER A 137 -19.55 -2.41 -0.03
N GLU A 138 -20.00 -2.34 -1.28
CA GLU A 138 -21.39 -2.26 -1.69
C GLU A 138 -21.66 -3.21 -2.86
N CYS A 139 -22.84 -3.79 -2.90
CA CYS A 139 -23.31 -4.58 -4.03
C CYS A 139 -24.79 -4.32 -4.29
N THR A 140 -25.18 -4.24 -5.55
CA THR A 140 -26.59 -4.03 -5.94
C THR A 140 -27.44 -5.32 -5.90
N CYS A 141 -26.88 -6.46 -5.49
CA CYS A 141 -27.66 -7.71 -5.39
C CYS A 141 -28.66 -7.67 -4.22
N PRO A 142 -29.72 -8.51 -4.25
CA PRO A 142 -30.73 -8.54 -3.21
C PRO A 142 -30.24 -9.18 -1.89
N ASP A 143 -29.05 -9.81 -1.87
CA ASP A 143 -28.49 -10.40 -0.64
C ASP A 143 -28.07 -9.28 0.34
N LYS A 144 -28.68 -9.28 1.53
CA LYS A 144 -28.38 -8.31 2.59
C LYS A 144 -27.04 -8.53 3.27
N ALA A 145 -26.36 -9.63 3.00
CA ALA A 145 -25.07 -9.92 3.63
C ALA A 145 -23.96 -9.05 3.04
N ASN A 146 -23.09 -8.54 3.94
CA ASN A 146 -21.88 -7.83 3.55
C ASN A 146 -20.68 -8.46 4.26
N PRO A 147 -19.73 -9.07 3.52
CA PRO A 147 -19.75 -9.25 2.07
C PRO A 147 -20.75 -10.34 1.62
N CYS A 148 -21.43 -10.10 0.51
CA CYS A 148 -22.17 -11.14 -0.24
C CYS A 148 -21.19 -11.98 -1.10
N LYS A 149 -21.67 -13.03 -1.76
CA LYS A 149 -20.84 -13.86 -2.66
C LYS A 149 -20.18 -13.06 -3.79
N HIS A 150 -20.86 -12.03 -4.33
CA HIS A 150 -20.36 -11.19 -5.42
C HIS A 150 -19.22 -10.28 -4.94
N ILE A 151 -19.36 -9.65 -3.78
CA ILE A 151 -18.29 -8.87 -3.14
C ILE A 151 -17.08 -9.77 -2.85
N SER A 152 -17.32 -10.95 -2.26
CA SER A 152 -16.24 -11.88 -1.94
C SER A 152 -15.52 -12.42 -3.18
N ALA A 153 -16.24 -12.60 -4.32
CA ALA A 153 -15.60 -12.95 -5.58
C ALA A 153 -14.64 -11.86 -6.06
N VAL A 154 -15.03 -10.58 -5.92
CA VAL A 154 -14.15 -9.46 -6.25
C VAL A 154 -12.95 -9.40 -5.29
N TYR A 155 -13.11 -9.71 -4.00
CA TYR A 155 -11.99 -9.79 -3.06
C TYR A 155 -10.92 -10.79 -3.51
N PHE A 156 -11.31 -11.97 -4.01
CA PHE A 156 -10.35 -12.96 -4.51
C PHE A 156 -9.55 -12.40 -5.70
N LEU A 157 -10.21 -11.78 -6.67
CA LEU A 157 -9.53 -11.19 -7.83
C LEU A 157 -8.71 -9.95 -7.49
N MET A 158 -9.00 -9.27 -6.39
CA MET A 158 -8.13 -8.21 -5.87
C MET A 158 -6.77 -8.76 -5.44
N GLY A 159 -6.69 -9.99 -4.91
CA GLY A 159 -5.43 -10.66 -4.63
C GLY A 159 -4.57 -10.81 -5.89
N ASP A 160 -5.18 -11.22 -7.00
CA ASP A 160 -4.49 -11.31 -8.29
C ASP A 160 -3.98 -9.92 -8.74
N ARG A 161 -4.81 -8.87 -8.61
CA ARG A 161 -4.41 -7.49 -8.94
C ARG A 161 -3.26 -6.97 -8.08
N PHE A 162 -3.26 -7.27 -6.79
CA PHE A 162 -2.14 -6.91 -5.90
C PHE A 162 -0.86 -7.67 -6.23
N SER A 163 -0.95 -8.87 -6.80
CA SER A 163 0.20 -9.61 -7.32
C SER A 163 0.78 -8.95 -8.57
N GLU A 164 -0.08 -8.47 -9.48
CA GLU A 164 0.31 -7.80 -10.72
C GLU A 164 0.89 -6.41 -10.48
N ASP A 165 0.22 -5.60 -9.66
CA ASP A 165 0.62 -4.23 -9.32
C ASP A 165 0.35 -3.91 -7.83
N PRO A 166 1.38 -3.98 -6.98
CA PRO A 166 1.22 -3.67 -5.56
C PRO A 166 0.92 -2.19 -5.29
N PHE A 167 1.17 -1.28 -6.24
CA PHE A 167 0.86 0.15 -6.09
C PHE A 167 -0.64 0.45 -6.03
N VAL A 168 -1.47 -0.51 -6.42
CA VAL A 168 -2.92 -0.43 -6.22
C VAL A 168 -3.29 -0.24 -4.74
N LEU A 169 -2.52 -0.81 -3.81
CA LEU A 169 -2.74 -0.62 -2.37
C LEU A 169 -2.58 0.84 -1.95
N PHE A 170 -1.56 1.52 -2.46
CA PHE A 170 -1.35 2.97 -2.21
C PHE A 170 -2.49 3.79 -2.82
N GLN A 171 -2.95 3.41 -4.02
CA GLN A 171 -4.07 4.07 -4.69
C GLN A 171 -5.35 3.99 -3.86
N LEU A 172 -5.65 2.82 -3.28
CA LEU A 172 -6.79 2.65 -2.37
C LEU A 172 -6.67 3.49 -1.09
N ARG A 173 -5.43 3.77 -0.64
CA ARG A 173 -5.15 4.67 0.49
C ARG A 173 -5.04 6.14 0.12
N GLY A 174 -5.22 6.50 -1.16
CA GLY A 174 -5.34 7.89 -1.59
C GLY A 174 -4.16 8.44 -2.39
N ARG A 175 -3.13 7.63 -2.70
CA ARG A 175 -2.00 8.01 -3.56
C ARG A 175 -1.83 7.01 -4.69
N ASN A 176 -2.11 7.43 -5.92
CA ASN A 176 -1.74 6.64 -7.08
C ASN A 176 -0.20 6.62 -7.25
N ARG A 177 0.28 5.71 -8.09
CA ARG A 177 1.73 5.54 -8.30
C ARG A 177 2.44 6.82 -8.69
N ALA A 178 1.90 7.58 -9.64
CA ALA A 178 2.52 8.81 -10.12
C ALA A 178 2.66 9.84 -9.00
N ARG A 179 1.58 10.08 -8.25
CA ARG A 179 1.58 11.02 -7.13
C ARG A 179 2.49 10.58 -5.99
N LEU A 180 2.50 9.28 -5.66
CA LEU A 180 3.40 8.74 -4.65
C LEU A 180 4.88 8.97 -4.99
N LEU A 181 5.26 8.71 -6.24
CA LEU A 181 6.65 8.88 -6.69
C LEU A 181 7.05 10.36 -6.75
N GLU A 182 6.15 11.24 -7.16
CA GLU A 182 6.35 12.69 -7.14
C GLU A 182 6.56 13.21 -5.71
N ASP A 183 5.66 12.85 -4.79
CA ASP A 183 5.74 13.22 -3.38
C ASP A 183 7.05 12.70 -2.75
N LEU A 184 7.47 11.47 -3.03
CA LEU A 184 8.75 10.91 -2.57
C LEU A 184 9.96 11.69 -3.11
N ALA A 185 9.94 12.05 -4.39
CA ALA A 185 11.03 12.81 -5.00
C ALA A 185 11.13 14.21 -4.37
N GLU A 186 10.01 14.85 -4.09
CA GLU A 186 9.96 16.15 -3.42
C GLU A 186 10.50 16.09 -1.98
N HIS A 187 10.01 15.14 -1.18
CA HIS A 187 10.51 14.94 0.19
C HIS A 187 11.99 14.65 0.24
N ARG A 188 12.52 13.86 -0.69
CA ARG A 188 13.97 13.60 -0.77
C ARG A 188 14.77 14.85 -1.11
N ARG A 189 14.30 15.65 -2.06
CA ARG A 189 14.97 16.93 -2.41
C ARG A 189 15.02 17.85 -1.22
N LYS A 190 13.91 18.00 -0.49
CA LYS A 190 13.81 18.80 0.72
C LYS A 190 14.78 18.33 1.79
N ALA A 191 14.78 17.05 2.11
CA ALA A 191 15.68 16.46 3.11
C ALA A 191 17.17 16.62 2.74
N LEU A 192 17.52 16.53 1.46
CA LEU A 192 18.90 16.77 1.00
C LEU A 192 19.29 18.25 1.12
N ALA A 193 18.38 19.16 0.79
CA ALA A 193 18.62 20.61 0.93
C ALA A 193 18.81 21.01 2.41
N GLU A 194 17.99 20.48 3.30
CA GLU A 194 18.11 20.72 4.75
C GLU A 194 19.45 20.21 5.31
N ARG A 195 19.89 19.01 4.90
CA ARG A 195 21.19 18.45 5.28
C ARG A 195 22.36 19.28 4.74
N ALA A 196 22.26 19.75 3.51
CA ALA A 196 23.28 20.60 2.91
C ALA A 196 23.39 21.94 3.64
N ALA A 197 22.26 22.57 4.00
CA ALA A 197 22.24 23.80 4.77
C ALA A 197 22.86 23.61 6.18
N ALA A 198 22.47 22.53 6.87
CA ALA A 198 23.03 22.21 8.19
C ALA A 198 24.56 22.00 8.14
N ALA A 199 25.07 21.30 7.11
CA ALA A 199 26.52 21.10 6.94
C ALA A 199 27.29 22.41 6.65
N GLN A 200 26.65 23.35 5.94
CA GLN A 200 27.23 24.68 5.71
C GLN A 200 27.30 25.49 6.97
N ASP A 201 26.27 25.45 7.82
CA ASP A 201 26.25 26.16 9.10
C ASP A 201 27.32 25.63 10.06
N GLU A 202 27.52 24.30 10.12
CA GLU A 202 28.61 23.70 10.91
C GLU A 202 29.98 24.10 10.42
N THR A 203 30.19 24.22 9.10
CA THR A 203 31.44 24.63 8.49
C THR A 203 31.75 26.13 8.80
N ASN A 204 30.71 26.97 8.74
CA ASN A 204 30.84 28.39 9.07
C ASN A 204 31.08 28.63 10.57
N ALA A 205 30.45 27.82 11.43
CA ALA A 205 30.67 27.90 12.88
C ALA A 205 32.06 27.43 13.33
N SER A 206 32.73 26.60 12.54
CA SER A 206 34.08 26.09 12.80
C SER A 206 35.19 26.88 12.08
N ALA A 207 34.87 27.95 11.36
CA ALA A 207 35.87 28.82 10.76
C ALA A 207 36.66 29.51 11.88
N PRO A 208 38.02 29.46 11.90
CA PRO A 208 38.81 30.12 12.92
C PRO A 208 38.57 31.62 12.83
N GLU A 209 38.22 32.20 13.98
CA GLU A 209 38.14 33.68 14.14
C GLU A 209 39.42 34.30 13.61
N GLU A 210 39.31 35.11 12.58
CA GLU A 210 40.44 35.77 11.93
C GLU A 210 41.21 36.53 13.00
N ALA A 211 42.46 36.09 13.26
CA ALA A 211 43.31 36.66 14.32
C ALA A 211 43.39 38.16 14.11
N ALA A 212 42.98 38.92 15.12
CA ALA A 212 43.08 40.39 15.12
C ALA A 212 44.50 40.83 14.78
N PRO A 213 44.70 41.85 13.92
CA PRO A 213 46.03 42.32 13.55
C PRO A 213 46.79 42.78 14.78
N LEU A 214 47.99 42.25 14.92
CA LEU A 214 48.93 42.66 16.03
C LEU A 214 49.14 44.17 16.01
N PRO A 215 49.16 44.84 17.19
CA PRO A 215 49.39 46.26 17.26
C PRO A 215 50.82 46.59 16.77
N PRO A 216 51.03 47.76 16.14
CA PRO A 216 52.33 48.16 15.60
C PRO A 216 53.36 48.25 16.70
N HIS A 217 54.51 47.61 16.47
CA HIS A 217 55.70 47.76 17.35
C HIS A 217 56.09 49.23 17.54
N VAL A 218 56.00 49.71 18.75
CA VAL A 218 56.56 50.99 19.11
C VAL A 218 58.09 50.80 19.26
N ALA A 219 58.83 51.37 18.32
CA ALA A 219 60.31 51.46 18.44
C ALA A 219 60.65 52.42 19.56
N VAL A 220 61.31 51.94 20.62
CA VAL A 220 61.92 52.75 21.64
C VAL A 220 63.28 53.17 21.12
N GLN A 221 63.51 54.50 21.04
CA GLN A 221 64.81 55.10 20.83
C GLN A 221 65.64 55.09 22.12
#